data_855577800cb322d03fddd4ea12c78a6d
#
_entry.id   855577800cb322d03fddd4ea12c78a6d
#
_cell.length_a   1.000
_cell.length_b   1.000
_cell.length_c   1.000
_cell.angle_alpha   90.00
_cell.angle_beta   90.00
_cell.angle_gamma   90.00
#
_symmetry.space_group_name_H-M   'P 1'
#
loop_
_entity.id
_entity.type
_entity.pdbx_description
1 polymer ?
#
loop_
_entity_poly.entity_id
_entity_poly.type
_entity_poly.pdbx_seq_one_letter_code
_entity_poly.pdbx_strand_id
1 'polypeptide(L)'
;GSWAGAFGQTQFMPSTFFANAVDFDGDGRRDIVDSVPDALASTAKFLQNAGWRRGEPWGFEVRLPRAYDASGASRKARQPIAAWRRAGLTLANGQPLPDELPSAGLMIPAAGGPAFLVGRNFDALYRYNASENYALAIAHLADLIADPAAPIAFATPWPTDDPGLSRADNRELQTLLLARGHDIGSADGMIGAKTR
;
A
#
# COMPACT_ATOMS: atom_id res chain seq x y z
N GLY A 1 -18.13 15.19 5.50
CA GLY A 1 -17.16 15.31 4.41
C GLY A 1 -15.87 15.98 4.89
N SER A 2 -14.79 15.86 4.14
CA SER A 2 -13.54 16.55 4.44
C SER A 2 -13.63 18.04 4.06
N TRP A 3 -12.74 18.89 4.61
CA TRP A 3 -12.64 20.31 4.22
C TRP A 3 -12.32 20.47 2.71
N ALA A 4 -11.70 19.47 2.08
CA ALA A 4 -11.37 19.43 0.66
C ALA A 4 -12.54 18.95 -0.22
N GLY A 5 -13.70 18.60 0.36
CA GLY A 5 -14.90 18.21 -0.36
C GLY A 5 -15.02 16.72 -0.68
N ALA A 6 -14.25 15.85 -0.06
CA ALA A 6 -14.49 14.41 -0.16
C ALA A 6 -15.82 14.02 0.46
N PHE A 7 -16.61 13.15 -0.20
CA PHE A 7 -17.97 12.82 0.21
C PHE A 7 -18.36 11.36 -0.08
N GLY A 8 -19.48 10.96 0.49
CA GLY A 8 -20.08 9.63 0.34
C GLY A 8 -19.30 8.54 1.10
N GLN A 9 -19.73 7.30 0.95
CA GLN A 9 -19.11 6.13 1.60
C GLN A 9 -17.68 5.93 1.11
N THR A 10 -17.40 6.25 -0.15
CA THR A 10 -16.08 6.12 -0.78
C THR A 10 -15.13 7.26 -0.46
N GLN A 11 -15.61 8.35 0.13
CA GLN A 11 -14.85 9.59 0.34
C GLN A 11 -14.17 10.09 -0.96
N PHE A 12 -14.86 10.01 -2.08
CA PHE A 12 -14.35 10.52 -3.35
C PHE A 12 -14.30 12.05 -3.35
N MET A 13 -13.22 12.58 -3.89
CA MET A 13 -13.19 13.98 -4.31
C MET A 13 -14.16 14.19 -5.49
N PRO A 14 -14.73 15.39 -5.68
CA PRO A 14 -15.63 15.65 -6.79
C PRO A 14 -15.11 15.21 -8.16
N SER A 15 -13.84 15.47 -8.46
CA SER A 15 -13.19 15.02 -9.70
C SER A 15 -13.13 13.50 -9.81
N THR A 16 -12.85 12.81 -8.72
CA THR A 16 -12.83 11.34 -8.66
C THR A 16 -14.23 10.77 -8.87
N PHE A 17 -15.25 11.39 -8.29
CA PHE A 17 -16.64 11.03 -8.48
C PHE A 17 -17.03 11.15 -9.97
N PHE A 18 -16.78 12.28 -10.61
CA PHE A 18 -17.11 12.46 -12.02
C PHE A 18 -16.44 11.44 -12.94
N ALA A 19 -15.22 11.04 -12.63
CA ALA A 19 -14.46 10.09 -13.41
C ALA A 19 -14.85 8.62 -13.19
N ASN A 20 -15.40 8.27 -12.02
CA ASN A 20 -15.52 6.87 -11.61
C ASN A 20 -16.90 6.45 -11.11
N ALA A 21 -17.82 7.39 -10.85
CA ALA A 21 -19.12 7.05 -10.31
C ALA A 21 -19.97 6.25 -11.31
N VAL A 22 -20.57 5.17 -10.82
CA VAL A 22 -21.40 4.22 -11.57
C VAL A 22 -22.80 4.18 -10.95
N ASP A 23 -23.84 4.19 -11.79
CA ASP A 23 -25.19 3.80 -11.46
C ASP A 23 -25.25 2.27 -11.67
N PHE A 24 -25.21 1.52 -10.59
CA PHE A 24 -25.13 0.05 -10.65
C PHE A 24 -26.51 -0.61 -10.55
N ASP A 25 -27.43 0.00 -9.79
CA ASP A 25 -28.78 -0.52 -9.61
C ASP A 25 -29.76 -0.04 -10.71
N GLY A 26 -29.33 0.91 -11.57
CA GLY A 26 -30.07 1.36 -12.74
C GLY A 26 -31.23 2.31 -12.44
N ASP A 27 -31.18 2.99 -11.30
CA ASP A 27 -32.22 3.96 -10.90
C ASP A 27 -32.08 5.34 -11.58
N GLY A 28 -31.04 5.53 -12.39
CA GLY A 28 -30.74 6.78 -13.10
C GLY A 28 -29.86 7.74 -12.29
N ARG A 29 -29.38 7.33 -11.12
CA ARG A 29 -28.53 8.13 -10.22
C ARG A 29 -27.22 7.40 -9.99
N ARG A 30 -26.17 8.14 -9.69
CA ARG A 30 -24.88 7.62 -9.26
C ARG A 30 -24.68 7.99 -7.80
N ASP A 31 -25.26 7.24 -6.89
CA ASP A 31 -25.38 7.60 -5.50
C ASP A 31 -24.36 6.85 -4.62
N ILE A 32 -23.20 7.49 -4.37
CA ILE A 32 -22.18 6.95 -3.48
C ILE A 32 -22.42 7.30 -1.99
N VAL A 33 -23.53 7.94 -1.67
CA VAL A 33 -23.88 8.34 -0.28
C VAL A 33 -24.81 7.30 0.33
N ASP A 34 -25.93 7.03 -0.33
CA ASP A 34 -27.01 6.21 0.22
C ASP A 34 -27.12 4.83 -0.47
N SER A 35 -26.58 4.67 -1.71
CA SER A 35 -26.57 3.39 -2.44
C SER A 35 -25.24 2.64 -2.22
N VAL A 36 -25.28 1.54 -1.46
CA VAL A 36 -24.12 0.65 -1.30
C VAL A 36 -23.69 0.01 -2.62
N PRO A 37 -24.60 -0.48 -3.49
CA PRO A 37 -24.24 -1.02 -4.80
C PRO A 37 -23.46 -0.02 -5.66
N ASP A 38 -23.89 1.23 -5.72
CA ASP A 38 -23.21 2.28 -6.47
C ASP A 38 -21.84 2.62 -5.89
N ALA A 39 -21.75 2.71 -4.57
CA ALA A 39 -20.48 2.96 -3.87
C ALA A 39 -19.45 1.86 -4.17
N LEU A 40 -19.85 0.59 -4.11
CA LEU A 40 -18.98 -0.55 -4.43
C LEU A 40 -18.58 -0.58 -5.91
N ALA A 41 -19.55 -0.39 -6.81
CA ALA A 41 -19.28 -0.37 -8.25
C ALA A 41 -18.39 0.81 -8.65
N SER A 42 -18.60 1.97 -8.05
CA SER A 42 -17.76 3.16 -8.26
C SER A 42 -16.34 2.93 -7.77
N THR A 43 -16.16 2.28 -6.62
CA THR A 43 -14.85 1.87 -6.12
C THR A 43 -14.17 0.87 -7.04
N ALA A 44 -14.90 -0.14 -7.52
CA ALA A 44 -14.39 -1.10 -8.49
C ALA A 44 -13.95 -0.42 -9.80
N LYS A 45 -14.73 0.55 -10.27
CA LYS A 45 -14.39 1.37 -11.46
C LYS A 45 -13.13 2.19 -11.24
N PHE A 46 -12.98 2.80 -10.06
CA PHE A 46 -11.75 3.51 -9.69
C PHE A 46 -10.54 2.57 -9.74
N LEU A 47 -10.62 1.39 -9.13
CA LEU A 47 -9.51 0.43 -9.12
C LEU A 47 -9.19 -0.06 -10.54
N GLN A 48 -10.21 -0.30 -11.38
CA GLN A 48 -10.02 -0.64 -12.80
C GLN A 48 -9.25 0.46 -13.54
N ASN A 49 -9.66 1.72 -13.38
CA ASN A 49 -9.00 2.87 -13.98
C ASN A 49 -7.59 3.11 -13.40
N ALA A 50 -7.36 2.72 -12.15
CA ALA A 50 -6.04 2.72 -11.50
C ALA A 50 -5.12 1.58 -11.98
N GLY A 51 -5.61 0.69 -12.85
CA GLY A 51 -4.82 -0.39 -13.44
C GLY A 51 -4.92 -1.73 -12.70
N TRP A 52 -5.98 -1.94 -11.92
CA TRP A 52 -6.26 -3.24 -11.29
C TRP A 52 -6.34 -4.36 -12.32
N ARG A 53 -5.70 -5.47 -12.04
CA ARG A 53 -5.68 -6.67 -12.87
C ARG A 53 -6.40 -7.81 -12.14
N ARG A 54 -7.51 -8.24 -12.72
CA ARG A 54 -8.26 -9.37 -12.20
C ARG A 54 -7.40 -10.64 -12.23
N GLY A 55 -7.41 -11.39 -11.13
CA GLY A 55 -6.65 -12.63 -11.00
C GLY A 55 -5.18 -12.46 -10.59
N GLU A 56 -4.62 -11.24 -10.59
CA GLU A 56 -3.31 -11.00 -9.98
C GLU A 56 -3.49 -10.69 -8.49
N PRO A 57 -2.67 -11.26 -7.58
CA PRO A 57 -2.64 -10.87 -6.18
C PRO A 57 -2.08 -9.44 -6.03
N TRP A 58 -2.36 -8.79 -4.93
CA TRP A 58 -1.73 -7.51 -4.60
C TRP A 58 -0.25 -7.67 -4.21
N GLY A 59 0.09 -8.78 -3.57
CA GLY A 59 1.42 -9.11 -3.09
C GLY A 59 1.42 -10.26 -2.11
N PHE A 60 2.56 -10.48 -1.47
CA PHE A 60 2.77 -11.54 -0.48
C PHE A 60 3.70 -11.06 0.63
N GLU A 61 3.47 -11.49 1.88
CA GLU A 61 4.49 -11.40 2.92
C GLU A 61 5.64 -12.37 2.60
N VAL A 62 6.88 -11.89 2.71
CA VAL A 62 8.06 -12.64 2.33
C VAL A 62 9.10 -12.68 3.44
N ARG A 63 9.91 -13.74 3.42
CA ARG A 63 11.11 -13.85 4.23
C ARG A 63 12.33 -13.50 3.40
N LEU A 64 13.15 -12.60 3.93
CA LEU A 64 14.43 -12.21 3.34
C LEU A 64 15.55 -13.15 3.84
N PRO A 65 16.53 -13.49 2.99
CA PRO A 65 17.76 -14.14 3.47
C PRO A 65 18.48 -13.28 4.53
N ARG A 66 19.16 -13.92 5.46
CA ARG A 66 19.79 -13.25 6.62
C ARG A 66 20.75 -12.11 6.25
N ALA A 67 21.42 -12.20 5.10
CA ALA A 67 22.40 -11.23 4.62
C ALA A 67 21.84 -10.36 3.46
N TYR A 68 20.53 -10.31 3.29
CA TYR A 68 19.94 -9.54 2.18
C TYR A 68 20.07 -8.04 2.45
N ASP A 69 20.69 -7.32 1.50
CA ASP A 69 20.74 -5.86 1.55
C ASP A 69 19.39 -5.26 1.06
N ALA A 70 18.63 -4.76 1.99
CA ALA A 70 17.33 -4.15 1.75
C ALA A 70 17.39 -2.62 1.57
N SER A 71 18.57 -1.99 1.51
CA SER A 71 18.73 -0.53 1.39
C SER A 71 18.06 0.04 0.14
N GLY A 72 17.94 -0.76 -0.93
CA GLY A 72 17.23 -0.41 -2.16
C GLY A 72 15.75 -0.83 -2.20
N ALA A 73 15.17 -1.25 -1.08
CA ALA A 73 13.77 -1.69 -1.05
C ALA A 73 12.82 -0.57 -1.48
N SER A 74 12.02 -0.85 -2.50
CA SER A 74 11.01 0.08 -3.00
C SER A 74 9.93 -0.69 -3.76
N ARG A 75 8.66 -0.42 -3.47
CA ARG A 75 7.55 -0.98 -4.25
C ARG A 75 7.60 -0.63 -5.74
N LYS A 76 8.31 0.45 -6.10
CA LYS A 76 8.49 0.89 -7.49
C LYS A 76 9.64 0.18 -8.21
N ALA A 77 10.64 -0.32 -7.48
CA ALA A 77 11.79 -1.05 -8.02
C ALA A 77 11.41 -2.50 -8.33
N ARG A 78 10.55 -2.69 -9.32
CA ARG A 78 10.02 -4.00 -9.66
C ARG A 78 11.00 -4.85 -10.43
N GLN A 79 11.04 -6.12 -10.04
CA GLN A 79 11.77 -7.17 -10.75
C GLN A 79 10.83 -8.36 -11.03
N PRO A 80 11.14 -9.19 -12.05
CA PRO A 80 10.44 -10.45 -12.25
C PRO A 80 10.50 -11.33 -11.00
N ILE A 81 9.44 -12.08 -10.70
CA ILE A 81 9.40 -12.96 -9.52
C ILE A 81 10.55 -13.96 -9.50
N ALA A 82 10.99 -14.43 -10.69
CA ALA A 82 12.16 -15.31 -10.81
C ALA A 82 13.46 -14.68 -10.31
N ALA A 83 13.61 -13.35 -10.39
CA ALA A 83 14.78 -12.66 -9.83
C ALA A 83 14.76 -12.67 -8.30
N TRP A 84 13.59 -12.47 -7.71
CA TRP A 84 13.41 -12.56 -6.26
C TRP A 84 13.67 -13.97 -5.72
N ARG A 85 13.22 -15.02 -6.45
CA ARG A 85 13.55 -16.42 -6.12
C ARG A 85 15.06 -16.67 -6.16
N ARG A 86 15.76 -16.19 -7.18
CA ARG A 86 17.22 -16.31 -7.29
C ARG A 86 17.95 -15.56 -6.19
N ALA A 87 17.38 -14.45 -5.71
CA ALA A 87 17.89 -13.73 -4.54
C ALA A 87 17.60 -14.44 -3.21
N GLY A 88 16.92 -15.59 -3.24
CA GLY A 88 16.66 -16.42 -2.06
C GLY A 88 15.43 -16.02 -1.25
N LEU A 89 14.54 -15.14 -1.77
CA LEU A 89 13.31 -14.80 -1.10
C LEU A 89 12.31 -15.95 -1.18
N THR A 90 11.57 -16.15 -0.11
CA THR A 90 10.47 -17.11 0.00
C THR A 90 9.22 -16.43 0.54
N LEU A 91 8.08 -17.09 0.47
CA LEU A 91 6.93 -16.69 1.29
C LEU A 91 7.29 -16.73 2.78
N ALA A 92 6.58 -15.99 3.60
CA ALA A 92 6.82 -15.93 5.05
C ALA A 92 6.79 -17.32 5.72
N ASN A 93 5.98 -18.25 5.20
CA ASN A 93 5.90 -19.64 5.66
C ASN A 93 7.05 -20.55 5.13
N GLY A 94 7.98 -19.98 4.35
CA GLY A 94 9.13 -20.72 3.78
C GLY A 94 8.86 -21.40 2.43
N GLN A 95 7.64 -21.37 1.92
CA GLN A 95 7.32 -21.90 0.60
C GLN A 95 7.91 -21.04 -0.52
N PRO A 96 8.18 -21.62 -1.70
CA PRO A 96 8.61 -20.85 -2.87
C PRO A 96 7.61 -19.74 -3.23
N LEU A 97 8.12 -18.63 -3.76
CA LEU A 97 7.25 -17.56 -4.29
C LEU A 97 6.40 -18.09 -5.45
N PRO A 98 5.10 -17.83 -5.49
CA PRO A 98 4.21 -18.31 -6.55
C PRO A 98 4.39 -17.52 -7.86
N ASP A 99 3.87 -18.05 -8.98
CA ASP A 99 3.99 -17.44 -10.30
C ASP A 99 2.88 -16.44 -10.63
N GLU A 100 1.82 -16.39 -9.82
CA GLU A 100 0.65 -15.53 -10.02
C GLU A 100 0.99 -14.03 -9.97
N LEU A 101 2.15 -13.67 -9.42
CA LEU A 101 2.66 -12.30 -9.40
C LEU A 101 3.88 -12.20 -10.33
N PRO A 102 3.71 -11.81 -11.60
CA PRO A 102 4.80 -11.87 -12.60
C PRO A 102 5.98 -10.95 -12.28
N SER A 103 5.71 -9.82 -11.62
CA SER A 103 6.74 -8.88 -11.16
C SER A 103 6.31 -8.15 -9.90
N ALA A 104 7.26 -7.89 -9.01
CA ALA A 104 7.01 -7.24 -7.73
C ALA A 104 8.15 -6.31 -7.31
N GLY A 105 7.84 -5.33 -6.50
CA GLY A 105 8.81 -4.52 -5.76
C GLY A 105 8.82 -4.92 -4.29
N LEU A 106 9.99 -4.84 -3.67
CA LEU A 106 10.14 -5.11 -2.24
C LEU A 106 9.71 -3.89 -1.43
N MET A 107 8.81 -4.08 -0.49
CA MET A 107 8.34 -3.05 0.44
C MET A 107 8.56 -3.51 1.88
N ILE A 108 9.18 -2.66 2.69
CA ILE A 108 9.42 -2.88 4.13
C ILE A 108 8.85 -1.66 4.87
N PRO A 109 7.60 -1.72 5.34
CA PRO A 109 6.93 -0.57 5.95
C PRO A 109 7.58 -0.08 7.25
N ALA A 110 8.18 -1.02 8.00
CA ALA A 110 8.86 -0.72 9.26
C ALA A 110 10.14 -1.56 9.37
N ALA A 111 11.21 -0.96 9.84
CA ALA A 111 12.47 -1.68 10.11
C ALA A 111 12.23 -2.77 11.17
N GLY A 112 12.70 -3.98 10.91
CA GLY A 112 12.47 -5.13 11.80
C GLY A 112 11.07 -5.74 11.74
N GLY A 113 10.15 -5.17 10.97
CA GLY A 113 8.81 -5.67 10.74
C GLY A 113 8.70 -6.56 9.50
N PRO A 114 7.47 -6.90 9.09
CA PRO A 114 7.22 -7.73 7.93
C PRO A 114 7.69 -7.07 6.62
N ALA A 115 8.17 -7.89 5.70
CA ALA A 115 8.54 -7.50 4.35
C ALA A 115 7.55 -8.06 3.34
N PHE A 116 7.29 -7.33 2.28
CA PHE A 116 6.30 -7.69 1.27
C PHE A 116 6.88 -7.56 -0.14
N LEU A 117 6.56 -8.51 -1.00
CA LEU A 117 6.64 -8.31 -2.44
C LEU A 117 5.27 -7.84 -2.93
N VAL A 118 5.21 -6.64 -3.50
CA VAL A 118 3.95 -6.01 -3.91
C VAL A 118 3.90 -5.77 -5.42
N GLY A 119 2.74 -6.05 -5.99
CA GLY A 119 2.49 -5.99 -7.42
C GLY A 119 1.72 -4.73 -7.87
N ARG A 120 1.18 -4.81 -9.09
CA ARG A 120 0.41 -3.70 -9.69
C ARG A 120 -0.90 -3.43 -8.97
N ASN A 121 -1.54 -4.46 -8.44
CA ASN A 121 -2.78 -4.29 -7.69
C ASN A 121 -2.57 -3.53 -6.38
N PHE A 122 -1.41 -3.69 -5.75
CA PHE A 122 -1.03 -2.84 -4.62
C PHE A 122 -0.91 -1.37 -5.02
N ASP A 123 -0.35 -1.07 -6.21
CA ASP A 123 -0.30 0.33 -6.67
C ASP A 123 -1.69 0.90 -6.98
N ALA A 124 -2.63 0.08 -7.45
CA ALA A 124 -4.02 0.52 -7.63
C ALA A 124 -4.65 0.92 -6.30
N LEU A 125 -4.43 0.13 -5.24
CA LEU A 125 -4.86 0.48 -3.87
C LEU A 125 -4.13 1.73 -3.35
N TYR A 126 -2.83 1.84 -3.57
CA TYR A 126 -2.05 3.01 -3.17
C TYR A 126 -2.55 4.30 -3.82
N ARG A 127 -3.03 4.25 -5.07
CA ARG A 127 -3.60 5.44 -5.75
C ARG A 127 -4.84 5.98 -5.08
N TYR A 128 -5.55 5.15 -4.30
CA TYR A 128 -6.74 5.60 -3.60
C TYR A 128 -6.41 6.60 -2.49
N ASN A 129 -5.36 6.36 -1.71
CA ASN A 129 -5.01 7.19 -0.55
C ASN A 129 -3.50 7.43 -0.37
N ALA A 130 -2.68 7.29 -1.38
CA ALA A 130 -1.25 7.60 -1.41
C ALA A 130 -0.44 7.25 -0.13
N SER A 131 -0.84 6.19 0.58
CA SER A 131 -0.23 5.66 1.81
C SER A 131 0.01 4.17 1.68
N GLU A 132 1.25 3.72 1.88
CA GLU A 132 1.62 2.30 1.82
C GLU A 132 0.93 1.50 2.93
N ASN A 133 0.87 2.05 4.14
CA ASN A 133 0.21 1.40 5.27
C ASN A 133 -1.30 1.29 5.07
N TYR A 134 -1.94 2.31 4.51
CA TYR A 134 -3.36 2.24 4.15
C TYR A 134 -3.61 1.18 3.08
N ALA A 135 -2.84 1.19 1.99
CA ALA A 135 -2.97 0.21 0.92
C ALA A 135 -2.76 -1.22 1.42
N LEU A 136 -1.78 -1.43 2.32
CA LEU A 136 -1.52 -2.73 2.94
C LEU A 136 -2.69 -3.18 3.84
N ALA A 137 -3.23 -2.28 4.66
CA ALA A 137 -4.37 -2.59 5.51
C ALA A 137 -5.61 -2.99 4.70
N ILE A 138 -5.91 -2.27 3.61
CA ILE A 138 -7.01 -2.61 2.71
C ILE A 138 -6.76 -3.93 1.99
N ALA A 139 -5.55 -4.15 1.50
CA ALA A 139 -5.16 -5.39 0.82
C ALA A 139 -5.33 -6.61 1.74
N HIS A 140 -4.80 -6.52 2.97
CA HIS A 140 -4.91 -7.57 3.96
C HIS A 140 -6.38 -7.81 4.40
N LEU A 141 -7.15 -6.75 4.61
CA LEU A 141 -8.58 -6.87 4.91
C LEU A 141 -9.34 -7.57 3.78
N ALA A 142 -9.00 -7.27 2.52
CA ALA A 142 -9.63 -7.93 1.37
C ALA A 142 -9.34 -9.45 1.35
N ASP A 143 -8.09 -9.85 1.68
CA ASP A 143 -7.74 -11.28 1.81
C ASP A 143 -8.54 -11.96 2.93
N LEU A 144 -8.69 -11.31 4.10
CA LEU A 144 -9.48 -11.83 5.21
C LEU A 144 -11.00 -11.95 4.89
N ILE A 145 -11.52 -11.05 4.06
CA ILE A 145 -12.91 -11.13 3.59
C ILE A 145 -13.06 -12.27 2.58
N ALA A 146 -12.09 -12.46 1.70
CA ALA A 146 -12.11 -13.51 0.68
C ALA A 146 -11.92 -14.92 1.28
N ASP A 147 -11.07 -15.04 2.30
CA ASP A 147 -10.83 -16.27 3.05
C ASP A 147 -10.89 -16.02 4.56
N PRO A 148 -12.04 -16.26 5.21
CA PRO A 148 -12.16 -16.09 6.66
C PRO A 148 -11.26 -17.01 7.51
N ALA A 149 -10.63 -18.03 6.91
CA ALA A 149 -9.64 -18.89 7.56
C ALA A 149 -8.22 -18.36 7.45
N ALA A 150 -7.99 -17.29 6.68
CA ALA A 150 -6.68 -16.66 6.54
C ALA A 150 -6.19 -16.13 7.91
N PRO A 151 -4.87 -16.17 8.17
CA PRO A 151 -4.30 -15.63 9.40
C PRO A 151 -4.57 -14.12 9.53
N ILE A 152 -5.12 -13.71 10.69
CA ILE A 152 -5.36 -12.28 10.98
C ILE A 152 -4.05 -11.50 11.11
N ALA A 153 -3.02 -12.14 11.67
CA ALA A 153 -1.70 -11.53 11.85
C ALA A 153 -0.74 -11.94 10.73
N PHE A 154 0.15 -11.04 10.35
CA PHE A 154 1.30 -11.39 9.53
C PHE A 154 2.23 -12.35 10.29
N ALA A 155 2.97 -13.18 9.56
CA ALA A 155 3.88 -14.15 10.14
C ALA A 155 5.06 -13.47 10.87
N THR A 156 5.49 -12.32 10.37
CA THR A 156 6.49 -11.48 11.04
C THR A 156 5.78 -10.44 11.91
N PRO A 157 6.04 -10.38 13.21
CA PRO A 157 5.42 -9.39 14.08
C PRO A 157 5.85 -7.96 13.70
N TRP A 158 4.95 -7.01 13.88
CA TRP A 158 5.30 -5.60 13.82
C TRP A 158 6.18 -5.21 14.99
N PRO A 159 7.16 -4.31 14.81
CA PRO A 159 7.89 -3.73 15.93
C PRO A 159 6.91 -2.87 16.75
N THR A 160 6.67 -3.27 17.99
CA THR A 160 5.73 -2.58 18.90
C THR A 160 6.43 -1.71 19.93
N ASP A 161 7.73 -1.85 20.05
CA ASP A 161 8.64 -1.16 20.96
C ASP A 161 9.32 0.08 20.34
N ASP A 162 9.04 0.35 19.05
CA ASP A 162 9.43 1.60 18.40
C ASP A 162 8.20 2.52 18.28
N PRO A 163 8.02 3.45 19.22
CA PRO A 163 6.89 4.39 19.20
C PRO A 163 6.96 5.37 18.00
N GLY A 164 7.99 5.25 17.19
CA GLY A 164 8.31 6.22 16.16
C GLY A 164 8.78 7.56 16.74
N LEU A 165 9.35 8.40 15.92
CA LEU A 165 9.73 9.74 16.31
C LEU A 165 8.50 10.64 16.38
N SER A 166 8.39 11.48 17.40
CA SER A 166 7.38 12.52 17.45
C SER A 166 7.58 13.52 16.31
N ARG A 167 6.58 14.34 16.01
CA ARG A 167 6.72 15.39 15.01
C ARG A 167 7.83 16.38 15.34
N ALA A 168 8.08 16.61 16.62
CA ALA A 168 9.18 17.46 17.09
C ALA A 168 10.55 16.81 16.80
N ASP A 169 10.69 15.53 17.16
CA ASP A 169 11.93 14.76 16.91
C ASP A 169 12.21 14.64 15.40
N ASN A 170 11.17 14.40 14.60
CA ASN A 170 11.29 14.39 13.14
C ASN A 170 11.79 15.72 12.58
N ARG A 171 11.30 16.84 13.12
CA ARG A 171 11.77 18.19 12.73
C ARG A 171 13.21 18.41 13.14
N GLU A 172 13.61 17.98 14.32
CA GLU A 172 14.99 18.03 14.79
C GLU A 172 15.91 17.21 13.89
N LEU A 173 15.53 15.96 13.59
CA LEU A 173 16.25 15.08 12.65
C LEU A 173 16.42 15.76 11.29
N GLN A 174 15.36 16.32 10.72
CA GLN A 174 15.40 17.02 9.44
C GLN A 174 16.34 18.24 9.51
N THR A 175 16.33 18.98 10.61
CA THR A 175 17.24 20.13 10.82
C THR A 175 18.69 19.67 10.83
N LEU A 176 19.00 18.56 11.50
CA LEU A 176 20.35 17.98 11.56
C LEU A 176 20.80 17.47 10.17
N LEU A 177 19.92 16.87 9.40
CA LEU A 177 20.22 16.43 8.03
C LEU A 177 20.51 17.60 7.11
N LEU A 178 19.72 18.68 7.18
CA LEU A 178 19.97 19.92 6.42
C LEU A 178 21.32 20.54 6.80
N ALA A 179 21.65 20.59 8.10
CA ALA A 179 22.92 21.13 8.58
C ALA A 179 24.13 20.30 8.08
N ARG A 180 23.92 19.02 7.73
CA ARG A 180 24.94 18.13 7.12
C ARG A 180 24.95 18.16 5.58
N GLY A 181 24.13 19.01 4.98
CA GLY A 181 24.12 19.22 3.52
C GLY A 181 23.21 18.25 2.74
N HIS A 182 22.34 17.49 3.42
CA HIS A 182 21.37 16.65 2.73
C HIS A 182 20.19 17.48 2.20
N ASP A 183 19.87 17.38 0.91
CA ASP A 183 18.69 18.04 0.33
C ASP A 183 17.41 17.24 0.63
N ILE A 184 16.85 17.49 1.78
CA ILE A 184 15.60 16.87 2.23
C ILE A 184 14.36 17.78 2.12
N GLY A 185 14.51 18.98 1.58
CA GLY A 185 13.47 20.01 1.54
C GLY A 185 13.39 20.81 2.83
N SER A 186 12.20 20.95 3.41
CA SER A 186 11.97 21.71 4.65
C SER A 186 11.90 20.81 5.88
N ALA A 187 12.31 21.32 7.04
CA ALA A 187 12.14 20.66 8.33
C ALA A 187 10.72 20.91 8.88
N ASP A 188 9.73 20.18 8.32
CA ASP A 188 8.31 20.31 8.66
C ASP A 188 7.83 19.27 9.71
N GLY A 189 8.69 18.32 10.05
CA GLY A 189 8.39 17.20 10.96
C GLY A 189 7.61 16.07 10.29
N MET A 190 7.47 16.09 8.95
CA MET A 190 6.82 15.03 8.19
C MET A 190 7.87 14.24 7.40
N ILE A 191 8.01 12.95 7.69
CA ILE A 191 8.98 12.09 7.02
C ILE A 191 8.48 11.74 5.61
N GLY A 192 8.96 12.45 4.63
CA GLY A 192 8.72 12.20 3.21
C GLY A 192 9.81 11.32 2.55
N ALA A 193 9.67 11.09 1.24
CA ALA A 193 10.61 10.27 0.48
C ALA A 193 12.06 10.81 0.48
N LYS A 194 12.25 12.11 0.66
CA LYS A 194 13.57 12.75 0.73
C LYS A 194 14.23 12.65 2.12
N THR A 195 13.44 12.37 3.16
CA THR A 195 13.94 12.25 4.55
C THR A 195 14.25 10.79 4.90
N ARG A 196 13.73 9.83 4.14
CA ARG A 196 14.03 8.40 4.25
C ARG A 196 15.27 8.08 3.45
#